data_19b1c05b9078e580901bfb1f0ecfa045
#
_entry.id   19b1c05b9078e580901bfb1f0ecfa045
#
_cell.length_a   1.000
_cell.length_b   1.000
_cell.length_c   1.000
_cell.angle_alpha   90.00
_cell.angle_beta   90.00
_cell.angle_gamma   90.00
#
_symmetry.space_group_name_H-M   'P 1'
#
loop_
_entity.id
_entity.type
_entity.pdbx_description
1 polymer ?
#
loop_
_entity_poly.entity_id
_entity_poly.type
_entity_poly.pdbx_seq_one_letter_code
_entity_poly.pdbx_strand_id
1 'polypeptide(L)'
;MDSFRHDVQAVLDSHKLPENTVQNVQPVQPMNEKTIANKIWSHLKACGYSDTGAAGIMGNLHAESGLSPINLQNSYNKKFNLTDEQYTQAVDNGTYTNFVDDKAGYGLAQWTFKTRKAALLKYAKQQKLSIGSLELQLAYLASELLGYKSLDMKLRQNISLYDATKLFLTQFEKPADQSEKVVQKRLTFASMYYNMYVGEHMFRVRASWEDKASQVGAFKNKANAINLAIKHHLNVYDENGMLVFKS
;
A
#
# COMPACT_ATOMS: atom_id res chain seq x y z
N MET A 1 6.38 -20.71 -19.36
CA MET A 1 6.96 -19.35 -19.24
C MET A 1 6.19 -18.29 -20.03
N ASP A 2 5.51 -18.64 -21.11
CA ASP A 2 4.77 -17.65 -21.95
C ASP A 2 3.43 -17.19 -21.38
N SER A 3 2.70 -18.03 -20.66
CA SER A 3 1.43 -17.64 -19.98
C SER A 3 1.64 -16.54 -18.94
N PHE A 4 2.74 -16.60 -18.18
CA PHE A 4 3.07 -15.58 -17.16
C PHE A 4 3.37 -14.20 -17.78
N ARG A 5 3.99 -14.16 -18.96
CA ARG A 5 4.24 -12.90 -19.68
C ARG A 5 2.96 -12.28 -20.20
N HIS A 6 1.98 -13.10 -20.62
CA HIS A 6 0.67 -12.64 -21.09
C HIS A 6 -0.17 -12.05 -19.94
N ASP A 7 -0.17 -12.69 -18.77
CA ASP A 7 -0.93 -12.21 -17.59
C ASP A 7 -0.39 -10.89 -17.04
N VAL A 8 0.95 -10.74 -16.98
CA VAL A 8 1.61 -9.47 -16.59
C VAL A 8 1.32 -8.38 -17.61
N GLN A 9 1.36 -8.69 -18.90
CA GLN A 9 1.08 -7.72 -19.96
C GLN A 9 -0.40 -7.29 -19.96
N ALA A 10 -1.33 -8.21 -19.73
CA ALA A 10 -2.76 -7.89 -19.62
C ALA A 10 -3.06 -6.95 -18.44
N VAL A 11 -2.39 -7.12 -17.29
CA VAL A 11 -2.52 -6.21 -16.13
C VAL A 11 -1.87 -4.86 -16.44
N LEU A 12 -0.72 -4.83 -17.09
CA LEU A 12 -0.08 -3.60 -17.53
C LEU A 12 -0.93 -2.87 -18.58
N ASP A 13 -1.62 -3.61 -19.45
CA ASP A 13 -2.52 -3.05 -20.47
C ASP A 13 -3.86 -2.58 -19.87
N SER A 14 -4.37 -3.25 -18.84
CA SER A 14 -5.58 -2.81 -18.11
C SER A 14 -5.34 -1.59 -17.23
N HIS A 15 -4.07 -1.34 -16.86
CA HIS A 15 -3.62 -0.15 -16.13
C HIS A 15 -2.85 0.80 -17.05
N LYS A 16 -3.12 0.77 -18.37
CA LYS A 16 -2.59 1.76 -19.31
C LYS A 16 -2.86 3.16 -18.77
N LEU A 17 -1.79 3.83 -18.39
CA LEU A 17 -1.84 5.24 -18.12
C LEU A 17 -2.32 5.93 -19.41
N PRO A 18 -3.21 6.94 -19.31
CA PRO A 18 -3.74 7.62 -20.49
C PRO A 18 -2.57 8.06 -21.40
N GLU A 19 -2.69 7.73 -22.69
CA GLU A 19 -1.74 8.15 -23.71
C GLU A 19 -1.73 9.69 -23.76
N ASN A 20 -0.83 10.30 -23.03
CA ASN A 20 -0.54 11.71 -23.19
C ASN A 20 0.84 11.85 -23.85
N THR A 21 0.74 12.26 -25.11
CA THR A 21 1.76 12.81 -25.98
C THR A 21 3.08 13.22 -25.33
N VAL A 22 4.12 12.54 -25.83
CA VAL A 22 5.53 12.90 -25.95
C VAL A 22 5.87 14.36 -25.65
N GLN A 23 6.64 14.62 -24.61
CA GLN A 23 7.92 15.35 -24.59
C GLN A 23 8.25 15.81 -23.17
N ASN A 24 9.46 15.50 -22.72
CA ASN A 24 10.01 15.76 -21.39
C ASN A 24 9.41 14.89 -20.27
N VAL A 25 10.26 14.02 -19.69
CA VAL A 25 9.99 13.46 -18.38
C VAL A 25 9.76 14.63 -17.43
N GLN A 26 8.49 14.87 -17.07
CA GLN A 26 8.13 15.99 -16.19
C GLN A 26 8.76 15.72 -14.82
N PRO A 27 9.38 16.73 -14.19
CA PRO A 27 9.85 16.61 -12.82
C PRO A 27 8.71 16.12 -11.93
N VAL A 28 8.99 15.15 -11.05
CA VAL A 28 7.99 14.68 -10.09
C VAL A 28 7.58 15.85 -9.22
N GLN A 29 6.32 16.29 -9.35
CA GLN A 29 5.79 17.39 -8.52
C GLN A 29 5.65 16.92 -7.08
N PRO A 30 6.08 17.72 -6.10
CA PRO A 30 5.91 17.35 -4.69
C PRO A 30 4.43 17.22 -4.36
N MET A 31 4.01 16.00 -4.02
CA MET A 31 2.67 15.72 -3.50
C MET A 31 2.71 15.65 -1.98
N ASN A 32 1.65 16.15 -1.31
CA ASN A 32 1.56 15.95 0.13
C ASN A 32 1.31 14.46 0.46
N GLU A 33 1.74 14.04 1.65
CA GLU A 33 1.66 12.64 2.11
C GLU A 33 0.24 12.07 2.05
N LYS A 34 -0.77 12.86 2.40
CA LYS A 34 -2.18 12.45 2.34
C LYS A 34 -2.62 12.15 0.91
N THR A 35 -2.20 12.95 -0.07
CA THR A 35 -2.49 12.73 -1.48
C THR A 35 -1.82 11.45 -1.98
N ILE A 36 -0.57 11.21 -1.61
CA ILE A 36 0.15 9.98 -1.94
C ILE A 36 -0.56 8.77 -1.34
N ALA A 37 -0.87 8.81 -0.04
CA ALA A 37 -1.57 7.72 0.64
C ALA A 37 -2.93 7.41 -0.01
N ASN A 38 -3.71 8.44 -0.37
CA ASN A 38 -5.00 8.26 -1.07
C ASN A 38 -4.83 7.57 -2.42
N LYS A 39 -3.83 7.96 -3.21
CA LYS A 39 -3.55 7.33 -4.51
C LYS A 39 -3.12 5.88 -4.36
N ILE A 40 -2.25 5.57 -3.38
CA ILE A 40 -1.81 4.20 -3.10
C ILE A 40 -3.00 3.33 -2.68
N TRP A 41 -3.81 3.80 -1.73
CA TRP A 41 -5.01 3.09 -1.28
C TRP A 41 -5.95 2.80 -2.45
N SER A 42 -6.32 3.82 -3.23
CA SER A 42 -7.23 3.68 -4.37
C SER A 42 -6.70 2.71 -5.40
N HIS A 43 -5.39 2.74 -5.69
CA HIS A 43 -4.75 1.79 -6.61
C HIS A 43 -4.83 0.34 -6.09
N LEU A 44 -4.48 0.11 -4.82
CA LEU A 44 -4.55 -1.23 -4.21
C LEU A 44 -5.99 -1.77 -4.20
N LYS A 45 -6.98 -0.92 -3.91
CA LYS A 45 -8.39 -1.30 -3.98
C LYS A 45 -8.83 -1.62 -5.42
N ALA A 46 -8.39 -0.85 -6.40
CA ALA A 46 -8.65 -1.11 -7.82
C ALA A 46 -8.01 -2.44 -8.29
N CYS A 47 -6.85 -2.81 -7.72
CA CYS A 47 -6.23 -4.11 -7.94
C CYS A 47 -6.98 -5.28 -7.27
N GLY A 48 -8.02 -5.01 -6.47
CA GLY A 48 -8.85 -6.03 -5.82
C GLY A 48 -8.34 -6.55 -4.47
N TYR A 49 -7.37 -5.87 -3.86
CA TYR A 49 -6.92 -6.23 -2.50
C TYR A 49 -8.03 -5.94 -1.48
N SER A 50 -8.14 -6.80 -0.46
CA SER A 50 -9.03 -6.57 0.68
C SER A 50 -8.60 -5.31 1.45
N ASP A 51 -9.45 -4.80 2.33
CA ASP A 51 -9.10 -3.64 3.16
C ASP A 51 -7.89 -3.92 4.05
N THR A 52 -7.86 -5.11 4.67
CA THR A 52 -6.72 -5.54 5.48
C THR A 52 -5.48 -5.81 4.63
N GLY A 53 -5.64 -6.35 3.41
CA GLY A 53 -4.55 -6.55 2.45
C GLY A 53 -3.93 -5.23 2.02
N ALA A 54 -4.75 -4.27 1.59
CA ALA A 54 -4.30 -2.94 1.19
C ALA A 54 -3.61 -2.20 2.33
N ALA A 55 -4.19 -2.20 3.53
CA ALA A 55 -3.59 -1.59 4.71
C ALA A 55 -2.27 -2.26 5.12
N GLY A 56 -2.19 -3.60 5.06
CA GLY A 56 -0.98 -4.36 5.34
C GLY A 56 0.17 -4.05 4.37
N ILE A 57 -0.13 -3.92 3.06
CA ILE A 57 0.82 -3.46 2.04
C ILE A 57 1.29 -2.04 2.39
N MET A 58 0.37 -1.10 2.61
CA MET A 58 0.71 0.29 2.92
C MET A 58 1.55 0.43 4.18
N GLY A 59 1.28 -0.36 5.22
CA GLY A 59 2.06 -0.37 6.45
C GLY A 59 3.52 -0.77 6.22
N ASN A 60 3.76 -1.73 5.33
CA ASN A 60 5.12 -2.12 4.92
C ASN A 60 5.78 -1.02 4.08
N LEU A 61 5.13 -0.51 3.04
CA LEU A 61 5.66 0.57 2.21
C LEU A 61 5.99 1.82 3.03
N HIS A 62 5.15 2.15 4.04
CA HIS A 62 5.46 3.26 4.96
C HIS A 62 6.74 3.00 5.76
N ALA A 63 6.93 1.79 6.25
CA ALA A 63 8.14 1.44 7.01
C ALA A 63 9.40 1.48 6.14
N GLU A 64 9.28 1.20 4.83
CA GLU A 64 10.39 1.20 3.88
C GLU A 64 10.77 2.63 3.41
N SER A 65 9.80 3.45 3.07
CA SER A 65 10.05 4.72 2.38
C SER A 65 9.24 5.92 2.89
N GLY A 66 8.39 5.75 3.91
CA GLY A 66 7.40 6.77 4.28
C GLY A 66 6.37 7.03 3.16
N LEU A 67 6.12 6.05 2.29
CA LEU A 67 5.33 6.16 1.07
C LEU A 67 5.91 7.11 0.00
N SER A 68 7.16 7.54 0.12
CA SER A 68 7.81 8.39 -0.87
C SER A 68 8.30 7.58 -2.08
N PRO A 69 7.81 7.86 -3.30
CA PRO A 69 8.26 7.14 -4.49
C PRO A 69 9.66 7.56 -4.96
N ILE A 70 10.19 8.67 -4.44
CA ILE A 70 11.55 9.12 -4.78
C ILE A 70 12.57 8.80 -3.69
N ASN A 71 12.17 8.13 -2.61
CA ASN A 71 13.03 7.87 -1.46
C ASN A 71 14.28 7.07 -1.85
N LEU A 72 15.45 7.68 -1.76
CA LEU A 72 16.73 7.01 -1.78
C LEU A 72 17.07 6.55 -0.37
N GLN A 73 17.55 5.34 -0.19
CA GLN A 73 17.98 4.84 1.12
C GLN A 73 18.90 5.86 1.83
N ASN A 74 18.52 6.30 3.03
CA ASN A 74 19.15 7.43 3.74
C ASN A 74 20.69 7.36 3.86
N SER A 75 21.26 6.16 3.99
CA SER A 75 22.71 5.98 4.04
C SER A 75 23.39 6.31 2.71
N TYR A 76 22.66 6.21 1.60
CA TYR A 76 23.16 6.49 0.25
C TYR A 76 23.01 7.95 -0.16
N ASN A 77 22.07 8.74 0.42
CA ASN A 77 22.04 10.18 0.24
C ASN A 77 23.41 10.80 0.63
N LYS A 78 23.93 10.41 1.80
CA LYS A 78 25.25 10.85 2.28
C LYS A 78 26.36 10.33 1.38
N LYS A 79 26.32 9.05 1.00
CA LYS A 79 27.36 8.41 0.19
C LYS A 79 27.49 9.01 -1.21
N PHE A 80 26.36 9.35 -1.83
CA PHE A 80 26.34 9.92 -3.18
C PHE A 80 26.36 11.44 -3.17
N ASN A 81 26.16 12.07 -2.00
CA ASN A 81 25.98 13.52 -1.84
C ASN A 81 24.86 14.06 -2.74
N LEU A 82 23.73 13.36 -2.77
CA LEU A 82 22.53 13.69 -3.55
C LEU A 82 21.29 13.68 -2.67
N THR A 83 20.36 14.58 -2.93
CA THR A 83 18.99 14.47 -2.40
C THR A 83 18.21 13.42 -3.17
N ASP A 84 17.04 13.02 -2.68
CA ASP A 84 16.14 12.08 -3.35
C ASP A 84 15.74 12.58 -4.74
N GLU A 85 15.44 13.86 -4.85
CA GLU A 85 15.08 14.53 -6.11
C GLU A 85 16.26 14.55 -7.09
N GLN A 86 17.45 14.92 -6.61
CA GLN A 86 18.65 14.98 -7.43
C GLN A 86 19.04 13.61 -7.96
N TYR A 87 18.95 12.58 -7.10
CA TYR A 87 19.20 11.20 -7.52
C TYR A 87 18.21 10.74 -8.58
N THR A 88 16.91 10.94 -8.34
CA THR A 88 15.84 10.61 -9.29
C THR A 88 16.08 11.29 -10.63
N GLN A 89 16.31 12.61 -10.62
CA GLN A 89 16.56 13.39 -11.83
C GLN A 89 17.81 12.92 -12.59
N ALA A 90 18.89 12.58 -11.87
CA ALA A 90 20.12 12.11 -12.49
C ALA A 90 19.96 10.73 -13.16
N VAL A 91 19.11 9.86 -12.61
CA VAL A 91 18.76 8.58 -13.25
C VAL A 91 17.88 8.81 -14.47
N ASP A 92 16.85 9.65 -14.35
CA ASP A 92 15.89 9.91 -15.43
C ASP A 92 16.55 10.54 -16.65
N ASN A 93 17.45 11.50 -16.46
CA ASN A 93 18.17 12.16 -17.54
C ASN A 93 19.42 11.40 -18.04
N GLY A 94 19.75 10.27 -17.38
CA GLY A 94 20.86 9.40 -17.77
C GLY A 94 22.27 9.88 -17.33
N THR A 95 22.36 10.93 -16.51
CA THR A 95 23.67 11.40 -15.97
C THR A 95 24.18 10.49 -14.86
N TYR A 96 23.29 9.75 -14.17
CA TYR A 96 23.64 8.68 -13.24
C TYR A 96 23.31 7.31 -13.86
N THR A 97 24.33 6.61 -14.31
CA THR A 97 24.20 5.34 -15.04
C THR A 97 24.25 4.10 -14.16
N ASN A 98 24.64 4.24 -12.89
CA ASN A 98 24.87 3.09 -11.99
C ASN A 98 23.65 2.65 -11.19
N PHE A 99 22.45 3.18 -11.49
CA PHE A 99 21.20 2.91 -10.77
C PHE A 99 20.97 1.42 -10.50
N VAL A 100 21.22 0.56 -11.50
CA VAL A 100 20.95 -0.88 -11.41
C VAL A 100 21.96 -1.61 -10.51
N ASP A 101 23.19 -1.11 -10.42
CA ASP A 101 24.31 -1.80 -9.75
C ASP A 101 24.76 -1.13 -8.44
N ASP A 102 24.18 0.00 -8.04
CA ASP A 102 24.61 0.81 -6.89
C ASP A 102 24.25 0.23 -5.53
N LYS A 103 23.42 -0.81 -5.48
CA LYS A 103 22.92 -1.48 -4.25
C LYS A 103 22.14 -0.60 -3.30
N ALA A 104 21.76 0.62 -3.70
CA ALA A 104 20.92 1.50 -2.91
C ALA A 104 19.44 1.10 -3.02
N GLY A 105 18.71 1.08 -1.91
CA GLY A 105 17.27 0.98 -1.91
C GLY A 105 16.63 2.24 -2.49
N TYR A 106 15.60 2.08 -3.34
CA TYR A 106 14.94 3.21 -3.99
C TYR A 106 13.42 3.02 -4.06
N GLY A 107 12.70 4.11 -3.87
CA GLY A 107 11.27 4.22 -4.09
C GLY A 107 10.42 3.53 -3.02
N LEU A 108 9.13 3.33 -3.32
CA LEU A 108 8.10 2.86 -2.39
C LEU A 108 8.51 1.59 -1.62
N ALA A 109 9.01 0.57 -2.32
CA ALA A 109 9.37 -0.72 -1.75
C ALA A 109 10.89 -0.88 -1.57
N GLN A 110 11.66 0.21 -1.56
CA GLN A 110 13.11 0.21 -1.41
C GLN A 110 13.80 -0.85 -2.27
N TRP A 111 13.46 -0.88 -3.57
CA TRP A 111 14.04 -1.82 -4.52
C TRP A 111 15.57 -1.71 -4.54
N THR A 112 16.23 -2.79 -4.13
CA THR A 112 17.69 -2.85 -3.95
C THR A 112 18.34 -3.85 -4.91
N PHE A 113 17.68 -4.99 -5.16
CA PHE A 113 18.24 -6.03 -6.00
C PHE A 113 18.37 -5.61 -7.47
N LYS A 114 19.53 -5.90 -8.07
CA LYS A 114 19.86 -5.58 -9.47
C LYS A 114 18.74 -5.93 -10.45
N THR A 115 18.18 -7.13 -10.34
CA THR A 115 17.11 -7.60 -11.25
C THR A 115 15.84 -6.77 -11.12
N ARG A 116 15.45 -6.40 -9.90
CA ARG A 116 14.27 -5.58 -9.63
C ARG A 116 14.49 -4.14 -10.10
N LYS A 117 15.65 -3.54 -9.81
CA LYS A 117 16.00 -2.18 -10.27
C LYS A 117 16.11 -2.11 -11.79
N ALA A 118 16.69 -3.12 -12.44
CA ALA A 118 16.76 -3.19 -13.90
C ALA A 118 15.35 -3.26 -14.53
N ALA A 119 14.46 -4.04 -13.94
CA ALA A 119 13.06 -4.14 -14.41
C ALA A 119 12.31 -2.82 -14.21
N LEU A 120 12.42 -2.16 -13.05
CA LEU A 120 11.84 -0.85 -12.80
C LEU A 120 12.33 0.20 -13.81
N LEU A 121 13.65 0.29 -14.04
CA LEU A 121 14.22 1.23 -14.99
C LEU A 121 13.78 0.96 -16.43
N LYS A 122 13.72 -0.32 -16.82
CA LYS A 122 13.21 -0.73 -18.14
C LYS A 122 11.76 -0.31 -18.30
N TYR A 123 10.93 -0.57 -17.29
CA TYR A 123 9.52 -0.22 -17.31
C TYR A 123 9.33 1.29 -17.39
N ALA A 124 10.10 2.09 -16.62
CA ALA A 124 10.08 3.56 -16.68
C ALA A 124 10.38 4.07 -18.09
N LYS A 125 11.44 3.54 -18.71
CA LYS A 125 11.81 3.90 -20.10
C LYS A 125 10.73 3.54 -21.12
N GLN A 126 10.09 2.39 -20.97
CA GLN A 126 9.00 1.94 -21.85
C GLN A 126 7.77 2.84 -21.74
N GLN A 127 7.42 3.25 -20.52
CA GLN A 127 6.28 4.13 -20.23
C GLN A 127 6.62 5.63 -20.44
N LYS A 128 7.89 5.97 -20.69
CA LYS A 128 8.38 7.37 -20.78
C LYS A 128 8.04 8.18 -19.52
N LEU A 129 8.14 7.56 -18.37
CA LEU A 129 7.90 8.16 -17.07
C LEU A 129 9.17 8.17 -16.22
N SER A 130 9.21 9.10 -15.25
CA SER A 130 10.24 9.11 -14.22
C SER A 130 10.24 7.81 -13.42
N ILE A 131 11.44 7.33 -13.02
CA ILE A 131 11.54 6.22 -12.06
C ILE A 131 10.89 6.56 -10.72
N GLY A 132 10.76 7.85 -10.38
CA GLY A 132 10.09 8.37 -9.19
C GLY A 132 8.59 8.63 -9.37
N SER A 133 7.98 8.30 -10.52
CA SER A 133 6.53 8.42 -10.69
C SER A 133 5.82 7.43 -9.77
N LEU A 134 4.87 7.95 -8.96
CA LEU A 134 4.06 7.12 -8.08
C LEU A 134 3.25 6.10 -8.87
N GLU A 135 2.63 6.53 -9.95
CA GLU A 135 1.80 5.70 -10.83
C GLU A 135 2.62 4.56 -11.46
N LEU A 136 3.84 4.88 -11.92
CA LEU A 136 4.77 3.88 -12.45
C LEU A 136 5.10 2.82 -11.40
N GLN A 137 5.49 3.27 -10.20
CA GLN A 137 5.91 2.35 -9.13
C GLN A 137 4.77 1.50 -8.60
N LEU A 138 3.55 2.03 -8.56
CA LEU A 138 2.36 1.25 -8.19
C LEU A 138 2.04 0.17 -9.23
N ALA A 139 2.10 0.50 -10.51
CA ALA A 139 1.92 -0.48 -11.59
C ALA A 139 3.02 -1.55 -11.56
N TYR A 140 4.27 -1.14 -11.33
CA TYR A 140 5.39 -2.06 -11.19
C TYR A 140 5.23 -2.98 -9.97
N LEU A 141 4.86 -2.46 -8.80
CA LEU A 141 4.58 -3.23 -7.59
C LEU A 141 3.47 -4.27 -7.84
N ALA A 142 2.37 -3.87 -8.47
CA ALA A 142 1.29 -4.77 -8.83
C ALA A 142 1.77 -5.91 -9.73
N SER A 143 2.59 -5.60 -10.74
CA SER A 143 3.18 -6.62 -11.63
C SER A 143 4.10 -7.59 -10.91
N GLU A 144 4.89 -7.13 -9.95
CA GLU A 144 5.74 -8.00 -9.11
C GLU A 144 4.89 -8.93 -8.24
N LEU A 145 3.82 -8.41 -7.61
CA LEU A 145 2.94 -9.18 -6.73
C LEU A 145 2.24 -10.34 -7.46
N LEU A 146 1.91 -10.20 -8.73
CA LEU A 146 1.40 -11.32 -9.55
C LEU A 146 2.39 -12.49 -9.62
N GLY A 147 3.69 -12.23 -9.51
CA GLY A 147 4.73 -13.27 -9.41
C GLY A 147 4.70 -14.04 -8.09
N TYR A 148 4.10 -13.47 -7.05
CA TYR A 148 3.94 -14.07 -5.72
C TYR A 148 2.50 -14.62 -5.54
N LYS A 149 2.05 -15.51 -6.43
CA LYS A 149 0.64 -15.98 -6.53
C LYS A 149 -0.04 -16.28 -5.19
N SER A 150 0.63 -17.01 -4.30
CA SER A 150 0.06 -17.35 -2.98
C SER A 150 -0.14 -16.12 -2.09
N LEU A 151 0.82 -15.19 -2.09
CA LEU A 151 0.74 -13.94 -1.36
C LEU A 151 -0.37 -13.05 -1.92
N ASP A 152 -0.38 -12.86 -3.25
CA ASP A 152 -1.37 -12.06 -3.95
C ASP A 152 -2.79 -12.52 -3.65
N MET A 153 -3.06 -13.83 -3.78
CA MET A 153 -4.36 -14.40 -3.45
C MET A 153 -4.77 -14.18 -1.99
N LYS A 154 -3.84 -14.33 -1.04
CA LYS A 154 -4.14 -14.14 0.39
C LYS A 154 -4.44 -12.68 0.72
N LEU A 155 -3.73 -11.73 0.12
CA LEU A 155 -3.97 -10.30 0.34
C LEU A 155 -5.29 -9.81 -0.27
N ARG A 156 -5.88 -10.55 -1.22
CA ARG A 156 -7.23 -10.30 -1.75
C ARG A 156 -8.33 -10.83 -0.84
N GLN A 157 -8.00 -11.78 0.06
CA GLN A 157 -8.94 -12.34 1.03
C GLN A 157 -9.03 -11.45 2.27
N ASN A 158 -10.16 -11.53 2.97
CA ASN A 158 -10.35 -10.84 4.25
C ASN A 158 -9.68 -11.62 5.39
N ILE A 159 -8.36 -11.55 5.46
CA ILE A 159 -7.52 -12.08 6.55
C ILE A 159 -7.31 -11.01 7.61
N SER A 160 -6.73 -11.40 8.78
CA SER A 160 -6.43 -10.40 9.80
C SER A 160 -5.42 -9.35 9.31
N LEU A 161 -5.50 -8.12 9.82
CA LEU A 161 -4.55 -7.05 9.48
C LEU A 161 -3.11 -7.45 9.86
N TYR A 162 -2.95 -8.17 10.96
CA TYR A 162 -1.66 -8.73 11.39
C TYR A 162 -1.11 -9.69 10.34
N ASP A 163 -1.94 -10.67 9.90
CA ASP A 163 -1.51 -11.66 8.92
C ASP A 163 -1.17 -11.01 7.58
N ALA A 164 -1.98 -10.07 7.10
CA ALA A 164 -1.71 -9.34 5.87
C ALA A 164 -0.37 -8.59 5.94
N THR A 165 -0.12 -7.89 7.05
CA THR A 165 1.13 -7.15 7.30
C THR A 165 2.33 -8.08 7.35
N LYS A 166 2.22 -9.19 8.10
CA LYS A 166 3.30 -10.18 8.27
C LYS A 166 3.61 -10.93 6.98
N LEU A 167 2.57 -11.33 6.24
CA LEU A 167 2.75 -12.02 4.96
C LEU A 167 3.50 -11.17 3.94
N PHE A 168 3.14 -9.88 3.82
CA PHE A 168 3.84 -8.99 2.90
C PHE A 168 5.29 -8.78 3.32
N LEU A 169 5.57 -8.54 4.60
CA LEU A 169 6.92 -8.46 5.15
C LEU A 169 7.76 -9.70 4.81
N THR A 170 7.24 -10.89 5.12
CA THR A 170 8.02 -12.13 5.05
C THR A 170 8.15 -12.71 3.65
N GLN A 171 7.18 -12.44 2.76
CA GLN A 171 7.15 -13.05 1.43
C GLN A 171 7.56 -12.07 0.31
N PHE A 172 7.35 -10.78 0.48
CA PHE A 172 7.67 -9.78 -0.53
C PHE A 172 8.91 -8.95 -0.17
N GLU A 173 8.92 -8.28 0.98
CA GLU A 173 10.04 -7.42 1.41
C GLU A 173 11.27 -8.22 1.81
N LYS A 174 11.08 -9.28 2.59
CA LYS A 174 12.13 -10.19 3.06
C LYS A 174 13.34 -9.49 3.69
N PRO A 175 13.15 -8.53 4.61
CA PRO A 175 14.27 -7.92 5.30
C PRO A 175 15.06 -8.97 6.10
N ALA A 176 16.31 -8.66 6.45
CA ALA A 176 17.15 -9.55 7.27
C ALA A 176 16.54 -9.79 8.67
N ASP A 177 15.93 -8.76 9.27
CA ASP A 177 15.20 -8.88 10.55
C ASP A 177 13.69 -8.99 10.27
N GLN A 178 13.12 -10.15 10.60
CA GLN A 178 11.68 -10.46 10.50
C GLN A 178 11.09 -10.74 11.90
N SER A 179 11.72 -10.22 12.95
CA SER A 179 11.26 -10.38 14.33
C SER A 179 9.87 -9.79 14.54
N GLU A 180 9.21 -10.24 15.58
CA GLU A 180 7.90 -9.73 15.97
C GLU A 180 7.92 -8.21 16.19
N LYS A 181 9.01 -7.65 16.71
CA LYS A 181 9.19 -6.21 16.86
C LYS A 181 9.10 -5.47 15.51
N VAL A 182 9.67 -6.03 14.45
CA VAL A 182 9.62 -5.46 13.10
C VAL A 182 8.21 -5.57 12.53
N VAL A 183 7.52 -6.70 12.76
CA VAL A 183 6.11 -6.88 12.38
C VAL A 183 5.22 -5.84 13.07
N GLN A 184 5.38 -5.65 14.40
CA GLN A 184 4.56 -4.71 15.17
C GLN A 184 4.76 -3.26 14.74
N LYS A 185 5.98 -2.85 14.38
CA LYS A 185 6.24 -1.52 13.81
C LYS A 185 5.42 -1.30 12.53
N ARG A 186 5.40 -2.28 11.61
CA ARG A 186 4.65 -2.20 10.36
C ARG A 186 3.14 -2.27 10.59
N LEU A 187 2.71 -3.08 11.55
CA LEU A 187 1.32 -3.18 11.96
C LEU A 187 0.77 -1.86 12.51
N THR A 188 1.60 -1.08 13.22
CA THR A 188 1.21 0.27 13.67
C THR A 188 0.85 1.16 12.48
N PHE A 189 1.66 1.19 11.43
CA PHE A 189 1.34 1.93 10.21
C PHE A 189 0.15 1.34 9.45
N ALA A 190 0.08 0.01 9.35
CA ALA A 190 -1.06 -0.66 8.72
C ALA A 190 -2.39 -0.32 9.42
N SER A 191 -2.39 -0.30 10.76
CA SER A 191 -3.56 0.08 11.56
C SER A 191 -3.95 1.55 11.35
N MET A 192 -2.96 2.44 11.21
CA MET A 192 -3.21 3.85 10.89
C MET A 192 -3.94 3.98 9.54
N TYR A 193 -3.47 3.29 8.48
CA TYR A 193 -4.11 3.33 7.17
C TYR A 193 -5.46 2.62 7.15
N TYR A 194 -5.58 1.49 7.84
CA TYR A 194 -6.86 0.81 7.98
C TYR A 194 -7.92 1.73 8.62
N ASN A 195 -7.57 2.38 9.72
CA ASN A 195 -8.46 3.33 10.39
C ASN A 195 -8.76 4.57 9.53
N MET A 196 -7.80 5.04 8.74
CA MET A 196 -7.97 6.19 7.86
C MET A 196 -8.97 5.94 6.72
N TYR A 197 -8.98 4.74 6.14
CA TYR A 197 -9.74 4.45 4.92
C TYR A 197 -10.96 3.56 5.13
N VAL A 198 -10.93 2.68 6.12
CA VAL A 198 -12.04 1.79 6.47
C VAL A 198 -12.82 2.36 7.63
N GLY A 199 -12.17 3.19 8.43
CA GLY A 199 -12.71 3.77 9.64
C GLY A 199 -12.63 2.83 10.83
N GLU A 200 -12.83 3.36 12.01
CA GLU A 200 -13.13 2.55 13.17
C GLU A 200 -14.58 2.11 13.04
N HIS A 201 -14.82 0.85 12.65
CA HIS A 201 -16.16 0.28 12.73
C HIS A 201 -16.63 0.38 14.19
N MET A 202 -17.51 1.33 14.44
CA MET A 202 -18.11 1.52 15.76
C MET A 202 -19.50 0.93 15.75
N PHE A 203 -19.64 -0.21 16.37
CA PHE A 203 -20.93 -0.85 16.63
C PHE A 203 -21.63 -0.14 17.77
N ARG A 204 -22.74 0.57 17.49
CA ARG A 204 -23.52 1.31 18.45
C ARG A 204 -24.71 0.51 18.93
N VAL A 205 -24.90 0.47 20.25
CA VAL A 205 -26.03 -0.24 20.88
C VAL A 205 -27.11 0.79 21.22
N ARG A 206 -28.24 0.72 20.50
CA ARG A 206 -29.36 1.67 20.57
C ARG A 206 -30.70 0.97 20.36
N ALA A 207 -31.80 1.64 20.74
CA ALA A 207 -33.16 1.20 20.44
C ALA A 207 -33.46 1.32 18.94
N SER A 208 -33.14 2.46 18.30
CA SER A 208 -33.11 2.65 16.85
C SER A 208 -31.91 3.49 16.44
N TRP A 209 -31.61 3.55 15.14
CA TRP A 209 -30.50 4.38 14.65
C TRP A 209 -30.73 5.87 14.90
N GLU A 210 -31.95 6.31 14.73
CA GLU A 210 -32.38 7.71 14.89
C GLU A 210 -32.39 8.15 16.35
N ASP A 211 -32.68 7.23 17.28
CA ASP A 211 -32.71 7.51 18.72
C ASP A 211 -31.29 7.47 19.32
N LYS A 212 -30.58 8.58 19.14
CA LYS A 212 -29.22 8.76 19.69
C LYS A 212 -29.19 8.78 21.21
N ALA A 213 -30.30 9.17 21.85
CA ALA A 213 -30.41 9.26 23.31
C ALA A 213 -30.45 7.87 23.96
N SER A 214 -30.94 6.84 23.25
CA SER A 214 -30.98 5.45 23.72
C SER A 214 -29.64 4.75 23.68
N GLN A 215 -28.55 5.39 23.22
CA GLN A 215 -27.26 4.75 23.10
C GLN A 215 -26.67 4.38 24.46
N VAL A 216 -26.53 3.10 24.72
CA VAL A 216 -25.91 2.55 25.95
C VAL A 216 -24.44 2.19 25.78
N GLY A 217 -23.93 2.12 24.54
CA GLY A 217 -22.54 1.82 24.28
C GLY A 217 -22.14 1.96 22.80
N ALA A 218 -20.83 2.05 22.58
CA ALA A 218 -20.21 1.99 21.27
C ALA A 218 -18.90 1.19 21.37
N PHE A 219 -18.72 0.20 20.48
CA PHE A 219 -17.65 -0.79 20.57
C PHE A 219 -16.97 -0.98 19.22
N LYS A 220 -15.65 -1.12 19.22
CA LYS A 220 -14.88 -1.58 18.04
C LYS A 220 -15.10 -3.07 17.77
N ASN A 221 -15.38 -3.85 18.81
CA ASN A 221 -15.64 -5.28 18.72
C ASN A 221 -17.15 -5.56 18.64
N LYS A 222 -17.58 -6.17 17.53
CA LYS A 222 -18.99 -6.52 17.26
C LYS A 222 -19.56 -7.45 18.34
N ALA A 223 -18.79 -8.44 18.82
CA ALA A 223 -19.26 -9.38 19.84
C ALA A 223 -19.55 -8.66 21.16
N ASN A 224 -18.72 -7.70 21.57
CA ASN A 224 -18.97 -6.90 22.77
C ASN A 224 -20.24 -6.03 22.64
N ALA A 225 -20.46 -5.46 21.45
CA ALA A 225 -21.69 -4.71 21.16
C ALA A 225 -22.92 -5.63 21.25
N ILE A 226 -22.86 -6.83 20.66
CA ILE A 226 -23.98 -7.81 20.71
C ILE A 226 -24.25 -8.26 22.14
N ASN A 227 -23.22 -8.56 22.92
CA ASN A 227 -23.40 -8.96 24.33
C ASN A 227 -24.10 -7.88 25.16
N LEU A 228 -23.72 -6.60 24.94
CA LEU A 228 -24.40 -5.49 25.61
C LEU A 228 -25.84 -5.31 25.09
N ALA A 229 -26.06 -5.47 23.79
CA ALA A 229 -27.39 -5.35 23.18
C ALA A 229 -28.35 -6.40 23.72
N ILE A 230 -27.94 -7.64 23.84
CA ILE A 230 -28.72 -8.74 24.45
C ILE A 230 -29.10 -8.37 25.90
N LYS A 231 -28.13 -7.88 26.69
CA LYS A 231 -28.35 -7.52 28.09
C LYS A 231 -29.41 -6.41 28.27
N HIS A 232 -29.48 -5.50 27.32
CA HIS A 232 -30.35 -4.31 27.41
C HIS A 232 -31.57 -4.35 26.48
N HIS A 233 -31.79 -5.48 25.75
CA HIS A 233 -32.84 -5.63 24.74
C HIS A 233 -32.82 -4.50 23.69
N LEU A 234 -31.62 -4.21 23.18
CA LEU A 234 -31.36 -3.15 22.21
C LEU A 234 -30.76 -3.73 20.93
N ASN A 235 -30.73 -2.93 19.88
CA ASN A 235 -30.16 -3.32 18.60
C ASN A 235 -28.70 -2.86 18.47
N VAL A 236 -27.96 -3.48 17.55
CA VAL A 236 -26.59 -3.06 17.17
C VAL A 236 -26.62 -2.50 15.76
N TYR A 237 -26.06 -1.33 15.59
CA TYR A 237 -25.90 -0.64 14.31
C TYR A 237 -24.41 -0.42 14.03
N ASP A 238 -24.00 -0.50 12.77
CA ASP A 238 -22.66 -0.07 12.33
C ASP A 238 -22.56 1.47 12.27
N GLU A 239 -21.42 2.00 11.84
CA GLU A 239 -21.17 3.43 11.72
C GLU A 239 -22.04 4.12 10.68
N ASN A 240 -22.61 3.39 9.72
CA ASN A 240 -23.48 3.89 8.66
C ASN A 240 -24.98 3.79 9.01
N GLY A 241 -25.28 3.23 10.19
CA GLY A 241 -26.66 3.04 10.63
C GLY A 241 -27.30 1.74 10.15
N MET A 242 -26.52 0.85 9.53
CA MET A 242 -27.02 -0.46 9.14
C MET A 242 -27.24 -1.33 10.38
N LEU A 243 -28.41 -1.96 10.45
CA LEU A 243 -28.73 -2.92 11.51
C LEU A 243 -27.85 -4.17 11.37
N VAL A 244 -27.01 -4.40 12.37
CA VAL A 244 -26.05 -5.51 12.40
C VAL A 244 -26.54 -6.68 13.27
N PHE A 245 -27.32 -6.36 14.30
CA PHE A 245 -27.95 -7.30 15.21
C PHE A 245 -29.25 -6.72 15.76
N LYS A 246 -30.29 -7.53 15.78
CA LYS A 246 -31.59 -7.22 16.38
C LYS A 246 -31.77 -8.08 17.63
N SER A 247 -32.03 -7.43 18.76
CA SER A 247 -32.36 -8.11 20.02
C SER A 247 -33.78 -8.67 20.01
#